data_a8748afac33fddd3b62d15698ef54dba
#
_entry.id   a8748afac33fddd3b62d15698ef54dba
#
_cell.length_a   1.000
_cell.length_b   1.000
_cell.length_c   1.000
_cell.angle_alpha   90.00
_cell.angle_beta   90.00
_cell.angle_gamma   90.00
#
_symmetry.space_group_name_H-M   'P 1'
#
loop_
_entity.id
_entity.type
_entity.pdbx_description
1 polymer ?
#
loop_
_entity_poly.entity_id
_entity_poly.type
_entity_poly.pdbx_seq_one_letter_code
_entity_poly.pdbx_strand_id
1 'polypeptide(L)'
;MSVVRGSKIQIKKNEKKIISTEYVIYELLSPDIETNIECMQMTLIGKNAETSVKPMSHKGEEIAVLLDGKVKLTIGKFSVVLSSGDSIHIPAMAPHKWTNLNDTKSVIIFSVTPPEF
;
A
#
# COMPACT_ATOMS: atom_id res chain seq x y z
N MET A 1 17.63 -21.05 9.18
CA MET A 1 17.69 -20.12 10.32
C MET A 1 18.09 -18.73 9.83
N SER A 2 17.36 -17.73 10.20
CA SER A 2 17.73 -16.38 9.84
C SER A 2 18.79 -15.83 10.77
N VAL A 3 19.73 -15.09 10.23
CA VAL A 3 20.79 -14.45 10.98
C VAL A 3 20.54 -12.96 11.00
N VAL A 4 20.46 -12.38 12.20
CA VAL A 4 20.39 -10.93 12.35
C VAL A 4 21.81 -10.41 12.19
N ARG A 5 22.06 -9.79 11.05
CA ARG A 5 23.37 -9.16 10.77
C ARG A 5 23.29 -7.70 11.23
N GLY A 6 24.25 -6.89 10.84
CA GLY A 6 24.16 -5.45 11.08
C GLY A 6 23.10 -4.74 10.28
N SER A 7 22.20 -5.48 9.60
CA SER A 7 21.11 -4.88 8.86
C SER A 7 20.09 -4.25 9.81
N LYS A 8 19.40 -3.26 9.31
CA LYS A 8 18.43 -2.51 10.07
C LYS A 8 17.17 -3.35 10.30
N ILE A 9 16.90 -3.70 11.55
CA ILE A 9 15.70 -4.46 11.92
C ILE A 9 14.59 -3.57 12.48
N GLN A 10 14.89 -2.30 12.72
CA GLN A 10 13.94 -1.33 13.24
C GLN A 10 14.12 -0.01 12.52
N ILE A 11 13.02 0.66 12.20
CA ILE A 11 13.02 2.03 11.74
C ILE A 11 12.12 2.86 12.64
N LYS A 12 12.60 4.00 13.09
CA LYS A 12 11.82 4.89 13.94
C LYS A 12 10.87 5.73 13.08
N LYS A 13 9.79 6.20 13.68
CA LYS A 13 8.73 6.94 13.02
C LYS A 13 9.25 8.08 12.13
N ASN A 14 10.24 8.84 12.60
CA ASN A 14 10.78 10.00 11.90
C ASN A 14 11.90 9.67 10.90
N GLU A 15 12.26 8.40 10.77
CA GLU A 15 13.32 7.95 9.86
C GLU A 15 12.77 7.30 8.59
N LYS A 16 11.48 7.06 8.51
CA LYS A 16 10.86 6.39 7.39
C LYS A 16 10.94 7.23 6.12
N LYS A 17 11.16 6.57 4.99
CA LYS A 17 11.11 7.22 3.69
C LYS A 17 9.68 7.53 3.32
N ILE A 18 9.45 8.77 2.91
CA ILE A 18 8.13 9.25 2.50
C ILE A 18 8.24 9.78 1.08
N ILE A 19 7.30 9.33 0.23
CA ILE A 19 7.14 9.82 -1.12
C ILE A 19 5.74 10.40 -1.22
N SER A 20 5.64 11.67 -1.60
CA SER A 20 4.35 12.34 -1.71
C SER A 20 4.08 12.74 -3.16
N THR A 21 2.86 12.50 -3.59
CA THR A 21 2.30 13.09 -4.80
C THR A 21 1.22 14.07 -4.39
N GLU A 22 0.53 14.67 -5.35
CA GLU A 22 -0.57 15.59 -5.07
C GLU A 22 -1.70 14.91 -4.28
N TYR A 23 -1.93 13.61 -4.53
CA TYR A 23 -3.10 12.89 -4.00
C TYR A 23 -2.75 11.78 -3.03
N VAL A 24 -1.51 11.35 -2.98
CA VAL A 24 -1.12 10.14 -2.23
C VAL A 24 0.19 10.37 -1.50
N ILE A 25 0.24 9.92 -0.25
CA ILE A 25 1.46 9.87 0.54
C ILE A 25 1.81 8.40 0.75
N TYR A 26 3.02 8.01 0.35
CA TYR A 26 3.55 6.67 0.59
C TYR A 26 4.62 6.75 1.68
N GLU A 27 4.54 5.85 2.65
CA GLU A 27 5.50 5.75 3.73
C GLU A 27 6.03 4.32 3.78
N LEU A 28 7.33 4.15 3.59
CA LEU A 28 7.95 2.83 3.62
C LEU A 28 8.06 2.36 5.06
N LEU A 29 7.43 1.24 5.36
CA LEU A 29 7.43 0.64 6.70
C LEU A 29 8.51 -0.43 6.87
N SER A 30 8.96 -1.02 5.77
CA SER A 30 10.05 -2.00 5.81
C SER A 30 11.34 -1.31 6.24
N PRO A 31 11.97 -1.73 7.35
CA PRO A 31 13.19 -1.07 7.84
C PRO A 31 14.40 -1.22 6.91
N ASP A 32 14.40 -2.27 6.09
CA ASP A 32 15.51 -2.62 5.22
C ASP A 32 14.97 -2.99 3.84
N ILE A 33 15.58 -2.47 2.79
CA ILE A 33 15.21 -2.80 1.40
C ILE A 33 15.64 -4.21 1.00
N GLU A 34 16.54 -4.83 1.76
CA GLU A 34 17.02 -6.20 1.51
C GLU A 34 16.11 -7.27 2.13
N THR A 35 14.80 -7.00 2.17
CA THR A 35 13.80 -7.94 2.67
C THR A 35 13.05 -8.57 1.50
N ASN A 36 12.41 -9.71 1.76
CA ASN A 36 11.55 -10.35 0.77
C ASN A 36 10.12 -9.81 0.79
N ILE A 37 9.84 -8.85 1.67
CA ILE A 37 8.53 -8.24 1.83
C ILE A 37 8.69 -6.73 1.82
N GLU A 38 7.98 -6.07 0.93
CA GLU A 38 7.80 -4.62 0.97
C GLU A 38 6.54 -4.31 1.75
N CYS A 39 6.64 -3.48 2.78
CA CYS A 39 5.47 -3.04 3.55
C CYS A 39 5.40 -1.52 3.51
N MET A 40 4.24 -1.00 3.14
CA MET A 40 4.02 0.44 2.99
C MET A 40 2.71 0.87 3.62
N GLN A 41 2.69 2.12 4.09
CA GLN A 41 1.44 2.80 4.39
C GLN A 41 1.16 3.79 3.26
N MET A 42 -0.06 3.75 2.76
CA MET A 42 -0.52 4.63 1.71
C MET A 42 -1.67 5.46 2.26
N THR A 43 -1.55 6.78 2.15
CA THR A 43 -2.60 7.70 2.54
C THR A 43 -3.15 8.37 1.30
N LEU A 44 -4.43 8.14 1.02
CA LEU A 44 -5.15 8.84 -0.04
C LEU A 44 -5.71 10.13 0.53
N ILE A 45 -5.28 11.27 -0.02
CA ILE A 45 -5.58 12.60 0.52
C ILE A 45 -6.81 13.14 -0.18
N GLY A 46 -7.88 13.30 0.54
CA GLY A 46 -9.09 13.91 0.01
C GLY A 46 -9.93 13.00 -0.87
N LYS A 47 -11.15 13.43 -1.09
CA LYS A 47 -12.16 12.67 -1.82
C LYS A 47 -11.77 12.51 -3.29
N ASN A 48 -12.00 11.33 -3.83
CA ASN A 48 -11.69 10.94 -5.21
C ASN A 48 -10.20 10.89 -5.54
N ALA A 49 -9.30 11.02 -4.55
CA ALA A 49 -7.88 10.79 -4.76
C ALA A 49 -7.66 9.37 -5.27
N GLU A 50 -6.83 9.23 -6.30
CA GLU A 50 -6.56 7.94 -6.94
C GLU A 50 -5.07 7.66 -6.96
N THR A 51 -4.70 6.39 -6.90
CA THR A 51 -3.29 5.98 -6.99
C THR A 51 -2.76 6.09 -8.41
N SER A 52 -3.64 5.98 -9.41
CA SER A 52 -3.29 6.09 -10.83
C SER A 52 -4.55 6.38 -11.64
N VAL A 53 -4.38 6.90 -12.86
CA VAL A 53 -5.50 7.13 -13.77
C VAL A 53 -6.06 5.81 -14.28
N LYS A 54 -5.15 4.87 -14.61
CA LYS A 54 -5.51 3.52 -15.08
C LYS A 54 -5.05 2.50 -14.06
N PRO A 55 -5.74 1.34 -13.96
CA PRO A 55 -5.23 0.23 -13.16
C PRO A 55 -3.82 -0.16 -13.62
N MET A 56 -2.94 -0.42 -12.66
CA MET A 56 -1.55 -0.77 -12.89
C MET A 56 -1.27 -2.15 -12.31
N SER A 57 -0.34 -2.88 -12.95
CA SER A 57 0.09 -4.20 -12.49
C SER A 57 1.48 -4.14 -11.89
N HIS A 58 1.77 -5.05 -10.99
CA HIS A 58 3.12 -5.33 -10.54
C HIS A 58 3.30 -6.84 -10.34
N LYS A 59 4.57 -7.28 -10.26
CA LYS A 59 4.90 -8.70 -10.18
C LYS A 59 4.52 -9.33 -8.86
N GLY A 60 4.66 -8.59 -7.76
CA GLY A 60 4.39 -9.10 -6.44
C GLY A 60 2.90 -9.30 -6.18
N GLU A 61 2.55 -10.31 -5.39
CA GLU A 61 1.21 -10.39 -4.83
C GLU A 61 1.14 -9.54 -3.57
N GLU A 62 -0.04 -9.10 -3.23
CA GLU A 62 -0.25 -8.09 -2.22
C GLU A 62 -1.36 -8.49 -1.26
N ILE A 63 -1.15 -8.19 0.02
CA ILE A 63 -2.21 -8.16 1.02
C ILE A 63 -2.32 -6.72 1.48
N ALA A 64 -3.53 -6.19 1.50
CA ALA A 64 -3.80 -4.83 1.94
C ALA A 64 -4.90 -4.82 2.98
N VAL A 65 -4.80 -3.89 3.92
CA VAL A 65 -5.84 -3.64 4.93
C VAL A 65 -6.15 -2.16 4.98
N LEU A 66 -7.44 -1.82 4.94
CA LEU A 66 -7.88 -0.45 5.15
C LEU A 66 -7.94 -0.18 6.66
N LEU A 67 -7.05 0.67 7.15
CA LEU A 67 -7.02 1.04 8.57
C LEU A 67 -8.10 2.04 8.91
N ASP A 68 -8.33 3.02 8.05
CA ASP A 68 -9.26 4.11 8.31
C ASP A 68 -9.76 4.68 7.00
N GLY A 69 -11.06 4.95 6.93
CA GLY A 69 -11.68 5.57 5.79
C GLY A 69 -12.61 4.65 5.02
N LYS A 70 -12.74 4.92 3.74
CA LYS A 70 -13.57 4.16 2.81
C LYS A 70 -12.95 4.28 1.42
N VAL A 71 -12.71 3.17 0.77
CA VAL A 71 -12.03 3.15 -0.54
C VAL A 71 -12.71 2.19 -1.49
N LYS A 72 -12.52 2.46 -2.78
CA LYS A 72 -12.86 1.53 -3.84
C LYS A 72 -11.56 0.97 -4.40
N LEU A 73 -11.47 -0.33 -4.49
CA LEU A 73 -10.41 -1.01 -5.21
C LEU A 73 -10.98 -1.48 -6.55
N THR A 74 -10.40 -0.97 -7.62
CA THR A 74 -10.66 -1.50 -8.96
C THR A 74 -9.60 -2.52 -9.26
N ILE A 75 -10.00 -3.76 -9.50
CA ILE A 75 -9.08 -4.88 -9.76
C ILE A 75 -9.58 -5.68 -10.95
N GLY A 76 -8.77 -5.72 -12.02
CA GLY A 76 -9.19 -6.30 -13.28
C GLY A 76 -10.48 -5.64 -13.78
N LYS A 77 -11.53 -6.44 -13.95
CA LYS A 77 -12.85 -5.97 -14.38
C LYS A 77 -13.81 -5.73 -13.23
N PHE A 78 -13.34 -5.87 -11.99
CA PHE A 78 -14.18 -5.77 -10.80
C PHE A 78 -13.87 -4.51 -10.01
N SER A 79 -14.82 -4.10 -9.21
CA SER A 79 -14.61 -3.09 -8.18
C SER A 79 -15.19 -3.60 -6.88
N VAL A 80 -14.47 -3.36 -5.79
CA VAL A 80 -14.97 -3.65 -4.44
C VAL A 80 -14.81 -2.41 -3.59
N VAL A 81 -15.71 -2.23 -2.64
CA VAL A 81 -15.64 -1.16 -1.66
C VAL A 81 -15.19 -1.75 -0.33
N LEU A 82 -14.15 -1.16 0.26
CA LEU A 82 -13.66 -1.54 1.57
C LEU A 82 -14.05 -0.48 2.59
N SER A 83 -14.43 -0.97 3.76
CA SER A 83 -14.65 -0.16 4.96
C SER A 83 -13.51 -0.42 5.94
N SER A 84 -13.33 0.46 6.92
CA SER A 84 -12.26 0.34 7.91
C SER A 84 -12.22 -1.06 8.53
N GLY A 85 -11.06 -1.68 8.53
CA GLY A 85 -10.84 -3.03 9.03
C GLY A 85 -10.91 -4.12 7.98
N ASP A 86 -11.43 -3.84 6.79
CA ASP A 86 -11.47 -4.82 5.71
C ASP A 86 -10.08 -5.06 5.14
N SER A 87 -9.83 -6.29 4.73
CA SER A 87 -8.57 -6.66 4.06
C SER A 87 -8.86 -7.35 2.73
N ILE A 88 -7.88 -7.34 1.85
CA ILE A 88 -8.01 -7.88 0.50
C ILE A 88 -6.69 -8.47 0.03
N HIS A 89 -6.78 -9.51 -0.79
CA HIS A 89 -5.65 -10.09 -1.50
C HIS A 89 -5.70 -9.68 -2.96
N ILE A 90 -4.60 -9.14 -3.46
CA ILE A 90 -4.44 -8.79 -4.87
C ILE A 90 -3.44 -9.76 -5.47
N PRO A 91 -3.87 -10.63 -6.39
CA PRO A 91 -2.96 -11.59 -7.03
C PRO A 91 -1.84 -10.90 -7.81
N ALA A 92 -0.72 -11.60 -7.95
CA ALA A 92 0.38 -11.14 -8.79
C ALA A 92 -0.12 -10.79 -10.19
N MET A 93 0.38 -9.69 -10.74
CA MET A 93 0.06 -9.18 -12.07
C MET A 93 -1.37 -8.68 -12.28
N ALA A 94 -2.26 -8.76 -11.30
CA ALA A 94 -3.63 -8.24 -11.44
C ALA A 94 -3.60 -6.71 -11.50
N PRO A 95 -4.12 -6.11 -12.57
CA PRO A 95 -4.18 -4.63 -12.67
C PRO A 95 -5.13 -4.08 -11.62
N HIS A 96 -4.69 -3.06 -10.89
CA HIS A 96 -5.54 -2.48 -9.85
C HIS A 96 -5.23 -1.00 -9.61
N LYS A 97 -6.20 -0.32 -9.04
CA LYS A 97 -6.03 1.04 -8.52
C LYS A 97 -6.95 1.27 -7.34
N TRP A 98 -6.55 2.19 -6.48
CA TRP A 98 -7.32 2.60 -5.31
C TRP A 98 -7.92 3.97 -5.54
N THR A 99 -9.15 4.16 -5.10
CA THR A 99 -9.86 5.45 -5.14
C THR A 99 -10.44 5.75 -3.77
N ASN A 100 -10.18 6.92 -3.25
CA ASN A 100 -10.71 7.35 -1.97
C ASN A 100 -12.18 7.75 -2.11
N LEU A 101 -13.05 7.11 -1.34
CA LEU A 101 -14.47 7.43 -1.30
C LEU A 101 -14.85 8.25 -0.06
N ASN A 102 -13.89 8.45 0.85
CA ASN A 102 -14.12 9.20 2.08
C ASN A 102 -14.01 10.70 1.81
N ASP A 103 -14.69 11.51 2.61
CA ASP A 103 -14.59 12.98 2.50
C ASP A 103 -13.24 13.49 3.01
N THR A 104 -12.62 12.74 3.92
CA THR A 104 -11.28 13.00 4.43
C THR A 104 -10.35 11.90 3.94
N LYS A 105 -9.13 11.84 4.47
CA LYS A 105 -8.15 10.85 4.06
C LYS A 105 -8.59 9.41 4.35
N SER A 106 -8.06 8.48 3.58
CA SER A 106 -8.11 7.05 3.86
C SER A 106 -6.70 6.50 3.98
N VAL A 107 -6.49 5.57 4.90
CA VAL A 107 -5.18 5.02 5.22
C VAL A 107 -5.18 3.52 5.01
N ILE A 108 -4.28 3.06 4.16
CA ILE A 108 -4.14 1.65 3.77
C ILE A 108 -2.72 1.21 4.12
N ILE A 109 -2.59 0.03 4.73
CA ILE A 109 -1.29 -0.64 4.83
C ILE A 109 -1.31 -1.82 3.90
N PHE A 110 -0.23 -2.00 3.12
CA PHE A 110 -0.11 -3.14 2.24
C PHE A 110 1.28 -3.75 2.30
N SER A 111 1.34 -5.05 2.04
CA SER A 111 2.57 -5.82 1.94
C SER A 111 2.62 -6.53 0.61
N VAL A 112 3.77 -6.46 -0.06
CA VAL A 112 4.00 -7.03 -1.39
C VAL A 112 5.19 -7.96 -1.33
N THR A 113 5.07 -9.12 -1.93
CA THR A 113 6.17 -10.08 -2.09
C THR A 113 6.11 -10.73 -3.47
N PRO A 114 7.21 -10.78 -4.24
CA PRO A 114 8.49 -10.13 -3.98
C PRO A 114 8.39 -8.60 -4.01
N PRO A 115 9.29 -7.91 -3.33
CA PRO A 115 9.26 -6.46 -3.28
C PRO A 115 9.55 -5.81 -4.61
N GLU A 116 9.01 -4.60 -4.79
CA GLU A 116 9.24 -3.78 -5.98
C GLU A 116 9.73 -2.38 -5.56
N PHE A 117 10.73 -2.41 -4.71
CA PHE A 117 11.36 -1.16 -4.25
C PHE A 117 11.93 -0.32 -5.39
#